data_ca0a38effd1f00112af96f5a30e763f7
#
_entry.id   ca0a38effd1f00112af96f5a30e763f7
#
_cell.length_a   1.000
_cell.length_b   1.000
_cell.length_c   1.000
_cell.angle_alpha   90.00
_cell.angle_beta   90.00
_cell.angle_gamma   90.00
#
_symmetry.space_group_name_H-M   'P 1'
#
loop_
_entity.id
_entity.type
_entity.pdbx_description
1 polymer ?
#
loop_
_entity_poly.entity_id
_entity_poly.type
_entity_poly.pdbx_seq_one_letter_code
_entity_poly.pdbx_strand_id
1 'polypeptide(L)'
;MHEPRPVPDPVFRAIAAVRVVRDFADRPLDPDHLDRILQAGRHAGSSKNLQRWTFIVCRDRGQLGELAKVGPWAGHLAGAAAAIALVTPDPRGALDPRGDGAPLSIMWDLGRAAQNMVLAAWELGIGSVPATVYEHDLARELLGYPDDQHCEYILSFGYPADPGDLTRAPKAGGRRDLEEMVRYERW
;
A
#
# COMPACT_ATOMS: atom_id res chain seq x y z
N MET A 1 -37.98 -1.07 7.21
CA MET A 1 -37.25 -0.17 8.13
C MET A 1 -36.00 -0.92 8.58
N HIS A 2 -34.84 -0.44 8.14
CA HIS A 2 -33.56 -1.05 8.53
C HIS A 2 -33.12 -0.33 9.81
N GLU A 3 -33.16 -1.02 10.95
CA GLU A 3 -32.62 -0.43 12.20
C GLU A 3 -31.13 -0.15 12.01
N PRO A 4 -30.65 1.05 12.35
CA PRO A 4 -29.24 1.33 12.30
C PRO A 4 -28.50 0.41 13.28
N ARG A 5 -27.54 -0.34 12.80
CA ARG A 5 -26.66 -1.15 13.65
C ARG A 5 -25.88 -0.24 14.60
N PRO A 6 -26.05 -0.35 15.91
CA PRO A 6 -25.34 0.49 16.86
C PRO A 6 -24.01 -0.15 17.27
N VAL A 7 -23.11 -0.41 16.32
CA VAL A 7 -21.76 -0.87 16.66
C VAL A 7 -20.79 -0.04 15.81
N PRO A 8 -19.79 0.62 16.42
CA PRO A 8 -18.70 1.16 15.62
C PRO A 8 -18.06 -0.04 14.92
N ASP A 9 -18.35 -0.18 13.63
CA ASP A 9 -17.72 -1.18 12.77
C ASP A 9 -16.21 -0.89 12.76
N PRO A 10 -15.36 -1.70 13.39
CA PRO A 10 -13.94 -1.43 13.50
C PRO A 10 -13.28 -1.33 12.11
N VAL A 11 -13.78 -2.09 11.14
CA VAL A 11 -13.30 -2.04 9.76
C VAL A 11 -13.64 -0.71 9.12
N PHE A 12 -14.89 -0.27 9.24
CA PHE A 12 -15.30 1.03 8.68
C PHE A 12 -14.58 2.18 9.35
N ARG A 13 -14.34 2.11 10.67
CA ARG A 13 -13.56 3.10 11.41
C ARG A 13 -12.14 3.23 10.84
N ALA A 14 -11.46 2.10 10.61
CA ALA A 14 -10.12 2.09 10.02
C ALA A 14 -10.14 2.71 8.61
N ILE A 15 -11.09 2.32 7.75
CA ILE A 15 -11.26 2.86 6.40
C ILE A 15 -11.48 4.38 6.43
N ALA A 16 -12.32 4.87 7.34
CA ALA A 16 -12.65 6.28 7.43
C ALA A 16 -11.50 7.12 8.03
N ALA A 17 -10.75 6.55 8.97
CA ALA A 17 -9.72 7.26 9.73
C ALA A 17 -8.34 7.24 9.11
N VAL A 18 -7.97 6.18 8.35
CA VAL A 18 -6.62 6.04 7.79
C VAL A 18 -6.19 7.27 6.98
N ARG A 19 -4.98 7.75 7.25
CA ARG A 19 -4.36 8.89 6.58
C ARG A 19 -2.93 8.55 6.17
N VAL A 20 -2.46 9.24 5.15
CA VAL A 20 -1.08 9.17 4.71
C VAL A 20 -0.18 9.85 5.74
N VAL A 21 0.85 9.13 6.20
CA VAL A 21 1.89 9.62 7.11
C VAL A 21 3.23 9.58 6.37
N ARG A 22 3.97 10.70 6.37
CA ARG A 22 5.27 10.83 5.70
C ARG A 22 6.42 11.07 6.65
N ASP A 23 6.11 11.57 7.85
CA ASP A 23 7.10 11.86 8.88
C ASP A 23 7.06 10.76 9.93
N PHE A 24 8.14 10.00 10.01
CA PHE A 24 8.26 8.84 10.88
C PHE A 24 9.23 9.10 12.02
N ALA A 25 8.91 8.54 13.19
CA ALA A 25 9.82 8.49 14.31
C ALA A 25 11.03 7.60 13.97
N ASP A 26 12.20 7.97 14.45
CA ASP A 26 13.42 7.14 14.33
C ASP A 26 13.35 5.93 15.28
N ARG A 27 12.47 5.00 14.93
CA ARG A 27 12.20 3.79 15.70
C ARG A 27 11.93 2.63 14.75
N PRO A 28 12.57 1.47 14.93
CA PRO A 28 12.29 0.27 14.15
C PRO A 28 10.86 -0.23 14.41
N LEU A 29 10.26 -0.87 13.41
CA LEU A 29 9.02 -1.59 13.61
C LEU A 29 9.27 -2.82 14.52
N ASP A 30 8.30 -3.09 15.37
CA ASP A 30 8.20 -4.37 16.08
C ASP A 30 8.09 -5.49 15.03
N PRO A 31 8.88 -6.58 15.15
CA PRO A 31 8.80 -7.71 14.23
C PRO A 31 7.40 -8.29 14.06
N ASP A 32 6.64 -8.40 15.14
CA ASP A 32 5.26 -8.93 15.11
C ASP A 32 4.32 -7.97 14.35
N HIS A 33 4.57 -6.67 14.45
CA HIS A 33 3.81 -5.68 13.68
C HIS A 33 4.10 -5.78 12.18
N LEU A 34 5.37 -5.96 11.81
CA LEU A 34 5.75 -6.14 10.41
C LEU A 34 5.15 -7.43 9.84
N ASP A 35 5.23 -8.54 10.59
CA ASP A 35 4.60 -9.80 10.19
C ASP A 35 3.08 -9.62 9.99
N ARG A 36 2.39 -8.96 10.92
CA ARG A 36 0.97 -8.70 10.83
C ARG A 36 0.61 -7.91 9.56
N ILE A 37 1.41 -6.91 9.19
CA ILE A 37 1.23 -6.13 7.95
C ILE A 37 1.38 -7.05 6.72
N LEU A 38 2.43 -7.87 6.69
CA LEU A 38 2.69 -8.81 5.59
C LEU A 38 1.57 -9.86 5.47
N GLN A 39 1.09 -10.41 6.59
CA GLN A 39 -0.04 -11.34 6.61
C GLN A 39 -1.32 -10.69 6.07
N ALA A 40 -1.58 -9.43 6.41
CA ALA A 40 -2.75 -8.71 5.88
C ALA A 40 -2.69 -8.60 4.35
N GLY A 41 -1.53 -8.30 3.78
CA GLY A 41 -1.32 -8.30 2.33
C GLY A 41 -1.53 -9.68 1.72
N ARG A 42 -0.94 -10.72 2.33
CA ARG A 42 -1.07 -12.11 1.89
C ARG A 42 -2.52 -12.60 1.85
N HIS A 43 -3.36 -12.13 2.75
CA HIS A 43 -4.78 -12.51 2.82
C HIS A 43 -5.69 -11.78 1.82
N ALA A 44 -5.14 -10.92 0.96
CA ALA A 44 -5.94 -10.31 -0.09
C ALA A 44 -6.46 -11.37 -1.07
N GLY A 45 -7.69 -11.18 -1.52
CA GLY A 45 -8.22 -12.03 -2.60
C GLY A 45 -7.53 -11.70 -3.93
N SER A 46 -7.39 -12.69 -4.81
CA SER A 46 -6.85 -12.51 -6.15
C SER A 46 -7.64 -13.26 -7.19
N SER A 47 -7.58 -12.80 -8.45
CA SER A 47 -8.21 -13.48 -9.58
C SER A 47 -7.76 -14.92 -9.66
N LYS A 48 -8.71 -15.86 -9.70
CA LYS A 48 -8.45 -17.33 -9.72
C LYS A 48 -7.47 -17.81 -8.63
N ASN A 49 -7.33 -17.05 -7.54
CA ASN A 49 -6.37 -17.29 -6.45
C ASN A 49 -4.90 -17.39 -6.93
N LEU A 50 -4.54 -16.62 -7.96
CA LEU A 50 -3.21 -16.68 -8.56
C LEU A 50 -2.14 -15.98 -7.71
N GLN A 51 -2.51 -15.03 -6.84
CA GLN A 51 -1.63 -14.38 -5.86
C GLN A 51 -0.32 -13.87 -6.49
N ARG A 52 -0.44 -13.17 -7.63
CA ARG A 52 0.67 -12.70 -8.48
C ARG A 52 1.36 -11.49 -7.90
N TRP A 53 1.82 -11.59 -6.67
CA TRP A 53 2.61 -10.56 -6.01
C TRP A 53 3.74 -11.18 -5.21
N THR A 54 4.82 -10.42 -5.12
CA THR A 54 5.94 -10.67 -4.20
C THR A 54 6.19 -9.38 -3.42
N PHE A 55 6.42 -9.51 -2.13
CA PHE A 55 6.72 -8.39 -1.26
C PHE A 55 8.21 -8.40 -0.93
N ILE A 56 8.95 -7.35 -1.33
CA ILE A 56 10.34 -7.17 -0.94
C ILE A 56 10.37 -6.19 0.22
N VAL A 57 10.86 -6.66 1.37
CA VAL A 57 10.93 -5.87 2.60
C VAL A 57 12.32 -5.26 2.76
N CYS A 58 12.42 -3.95 2.82
CA CYS A 58 13.64 -3.18 3.02
C CYS A 58 13.59 -2.50 4.38
N ARG A 59 14.63 -2.68 5.20
CA ARG A 59 14.79 -2.06 6.53
C ARG A 59 16.18 -1.44 6.73
N ASP A 60 17.10 -1.72 5.82
CA ASP A 60 18.43 -1.11 5.86
C ASP A 60 18.34 0.38 5.54
N ARG A 61 18.91 1.21 6.40
CA ARG A 61 18.84 2.68 6.28
C ARG A 61 19.50 3.19 4.99
N GLY A 62 20.60 2.57 4.58
CA GLY A 62 21.28 2.92 3.33
C GLY A 62 20.40 2.62 2.12
N GLN A 63 19.82 1.42 2.08
CA GLN A 63 18.91 1.00 1.03
C GLN A 63 17.65 1.88 0.97
N LEU A 64 17.06 2.21 2.12
CA LEU A 64 15.90 3.12 2.19
C LEU A 64 16.23 4.50 1.66
N GLY A 65 17.44 5.02 1.96
CA GLY A 65 17.94 6.28 1.42
C GLY A 65 18.13 6.26 -0.11
N GLU A 66 18.58 5.16 -0.67
CA GLU A 66 18.68 5.00 -2.13
C GLU A 66 17.29 4.84 -2.78
N LEU A 67 16.41 4.06 -2.18
CA LEU A 67 15.03 3.93 -2.63
C LEU A 67 14.24 5.25 -2.62
N ALA A 68 14.62 6.20 -1.78
CA ALA A 68 14.02 7.54 -1.79
C ALA A 68 14.24 8.31 -3.10
N LYS A 69 15.14 7.84 -3.98
CA LYS A 69 15.46 8.46 -5.27
C LYS A 69 14.65 7.87 -6.44
N VAL A 70 13.85 6.82 -6.23
CA VAL A 70 13.11 6.16 -7.31
C VAL A 70 11.93 6.98 -7.87
N GLY A 71 11.69 8.16 -7.33
CA GLY A 71 10.68 9.07 -7.84
C GLY A 71 10.61 10.39 -7.08
N PRO A 72 10.00 11.43 -7.67
CA PRO A 72 9.97 12.78 -7.09
C PRO A 72 9.20 12.87 -5.76
N TRP A 73 8.36 11.90 -5.46
CA TRP A 73 7.55 11.83 -4.25
C TRP A 73 7.95 10.71 -3.29
N ALA A 74 9.10 10.05 -3.57
CA ALA A 74 9.59 8.90 -2.81
C ALA A 74 10.43 9.30 -1.58
N GLY A 75 10.71 10.57 -1.33
CA GLY A 75 11.60 11.06 -0.27
C GLY A 75 11.29 10.55 1.14
N HIS A 76 10.02 10.26 1.43
CA HIS A 76 9.60 9.70 2.72
C HIS A 76 10.15 8.28 3.01
N LEU A 77 10.65 7.55 1.97
CA LEU A 77 11.25 6.23 2.14
C LEU A 77 12.51 6.31 3.02
N ALA A 78 13.31 7.37 2.89
CA ALA A 78 14.53 7.55 3.69
C ALA A 78 14.29 7.57 5.20
N GLY A 79 13.13 8.09 5.64
CA GLY A 79 12.74 8.18 7.04
C GLY A 79 11.92 6.99 7.56
N ALA A 80 11.50 6.08 6.69
CA ALA A 80 10.65 4.96 7.07
C ALA A 80 11.40 3.93 7.96
N ALA A 81 10.68 3.25 8.83
CA ALA A 81 11.19 2.12 9.58
C ALA A 81 11.29 0.84 8.72
N ALA A 82 10.40 0.73 7.73
CA ALA A 82 10.43 -0.31 6.71
C ALA A 82 9.78 0.20 5.43
N ALA A 83 10.23 -0.32 4.29
CA ALA A 83 9.56 -0.19 3.01
C ALA A 83 9.18 -1.58 2.50
N ILE A 84 8.02 -1.69 1.88
CA ILE A 84 7.57 -2.93 1.23
C ILE A 84 7.34 -2.61 -0.24
N ALA A 85 8.21 -3.12 -1.10
CA ALA A 85 8.05 -3.03 -2.54
C ALA A 85 7.05 -4.09 -3.02
N LEU A 86 6.10 -3.64 -3.83
CA LEU A 86 5.02 -4.45 -4.35
C LEU A 86 5.38 -4.91 -5.77
N VAL A 87 5.93 -6.11 -5.89
CA VAL A 87 6.43 -6.65 -7.16
C VAL A 87 5.40 -7.61 -7.75
N THR A 88 5.17 -7.50 -9.05
CA THR A 88 4.25 -8.36 -9.82
C THR A 88 4.89 -8.75 -11.15
N PRO A 89 4.38 -9.76 -11.86
CA PRO A 89 4.66 -9.88 -13.29
C PRO A 89 4.39 -8.55 -14.00
N ASP A 90 5.21 -8.19 -14.98
CA ASP A 90 5.07 -6.90 -15.67
C ASP A 90 3.67 -6.78 -16.31
N PRO A 91 2.82 -5.87 -15.83
CA PRO A 91 1.47 -5.71 -16.36
C PRO A 91 1.45 -5.14 -17.79
N ARG A 92 2.59 -4.64 -18.29
CA ARG A 92 2.75 -4.15 -19.66
C ARG A 92 3.20 -5.25 -20.62
N GLY A 93 3.63 -6.39 -20.08
CA GLY A 93 4.06 -7.55 -20.87
C GLY A 93 2.91 -8.21 -21.63
N ALA A 94 3.26 -9.18 -22.46
CA ALA A 94 2.27 -10.00 -23.14
C ALA A 94 1.33 -10.66 -22.13
N LEU A 95 0.05 -10.76 -22.48
CA LEU A 95 -0.93 -11.53 -21.72
C LEU A 95 -0.34 -12.91 -21.39
N ASP A 96 -0.46 -13.34 -20.14
CA ASP A 96 -0.15 -14.71 -19.77
C ASP A 96 -0.75 -15.66 -20.84
N PRO A 97 0.04 -16.55 -21.44
CA PRO A 97 -0.46 -17.50 -22.46
C PRO A 97 -1.70 -18.29 -22.04
N ARG A 98 -1.94 -18.38 -20.73
CA ARG A 98 -3.13 -18.98 -20.13
C ARG A 98 -4.37 -18.09 -20.18
N GLY A 99 -4.26 -16.86 -20.71
CA GLY A 99 -5.35 -15.89 -20.78
C GLY A 99 -5.78 -15.32 -19.42
N ASP A 100 -5.00 -15.57 -18.36
CA ASP A 100 -5.34 -15.22 -16.98
C ASP A 100 -4.87 -13.84 -16.56
N GLY A 101 -4.12 -13.16 -17.40
CA GLY A 101 -3.36 -11.99 -17.06
C GLY A 101 -3.78 -10.72 -17.75
N ALA A 102 -5.05 -10.33 -17.66
CA ALA A 102 -5.33 -8.93 -17.97
C ALA A 102 -4.48 -8.06 -17.01
N PRO A 103 -3.63 -7.15 -17.55
CA PRO A 103 -2.78 -6.25 -16.73
C PRO A 103 -3.56 -5.57 -15.61
N LEU A 104 -4.81 -5.20 -15.89
CA LEU A 104 -5.72 -4.57 -14.94
C LEU A 104 -6.05 -5.47 -13.75
N SER A 105 -6.18 -6.79 -13.94
CA SER A 105 -6.48 -7.69 -12.80
C SER A 105 -5.30 -7.85 -11.86
N ILE A 106 -4.06 -7.79 -12.36
CA ILE A 106 -2.85 -7.82 -11.53
C ILE A 106 -2.82 -6.59 -10.63
N MET A 107 -3.00 -5.41 -11.20
CA MET A 107 -2.98 -4.15 -10.45
C MET A 107 -4.18 -4.03 -9.50
N TRP A 108 -5.34 -4.54 -9.89
CA TRP A 108 -6.51 -4.63 -9.00
C TRP A 108 -6.23 -5.50 -7.77
N ASP A 109 -5.69 -6.69 -7.97
CA ASP A 109 -5.36 -7.63 -6.90
C ASP A 109 -4.28 -7.03 -5.97
N LEU A 110 -3.24 -6.41 -6.56
CA LEU A 110 -2.17 -5.75 -5.81
C LEU A 110 -2.69 -4.59 -4.96
N GLY A 111 -3.60 -3.78 -5.50
CA GLY A 111 -4.23 -2.68 -4.76
C GLY A 111 -5.01 -3.15 -3.54
N ARG A 112 -5.65 -4.32 -3.62
CA ARG A 112 -6.34 -4.96 -2.48
C ARG A 112 -5.34 -5.39 -1.40
N ALA A 113 -4.21 -5.99 -1.81
CA ALA A 113 -3.14 -6.38 -0.88
C ALA A 113 -2.54 -5.15 -0.19
N ALA A 114 -2.23 -4.10 -0.96
CA ALA A 114 -1.71 -2.84 -0.44
C ALA A 114 -2.66 -2.20 0.58
N GLN A 115 -3.97 -2.13 0.27
CA GLN A 115 -4.96 -1.55 1.17
C GLN A 115 -5.11 -2.35 2.46
N ASN A 116 -5.07 -3.69 2.40
CA ASN A 116 -5.09 -4.53 3.60
C ASN A 116 -3.88 -4.23 4.50
N MET A 117 -2.67 -4.10 3.93
CA MET A 117 -1.46 -3.74 4.67
C MET A 117 -1.61 -2.38 5.36
N VAL A 118 -2.13 -1.38 4.65
CA VAL A 118 -2.34 -0.02 5.15
C VAL A 118 -3.32 -0.01 6.33
N LEU A 119 -4.42 -0.74 6.23
CA LEU A 119 -5.42 -0.84 7.30
C LEU A 119 -4.87 -1.58 8.54
N ALA A 120 -4.14 -2.68 8.34
CA ALA A 120 -3.50 -3.42 9.43
C ALA A 120 -2.43 -2.57 10.13
N ALA A 121 -1.63 -1.81 9.37
CA ALA A 121 -0.65 -0.90 9.93
C ALA A 121 -1.32 0.18 10.80
N TRP A 122 -2.39 0.79 10.30
CA TRP A 122 -3.13 1.81 11.04
C TRP A 122 -3.68 1.28 12.37
N GLU A 123 -4.24 0.06 12.40
CA GLU A 123 -4.73 -0.60 13.63
C GLU A 123 -3.62 -0.76 14.67
N LEU A 124 -2.38 -0.95 14.22
CA LEU A 124 -1.19 -1.10 15.07
C LEU A 124 -0.53 0.23 15.48
N GLY A 125 -1.15 1.37 15.11
CA GLY A 125 -0.57 2.68 15.36
C GLY A 125 0.61 3.03 14.43
N ILE A 126 0.68 2.40 13.27
CA ILE A 126 1.74 2.57 12.27
C ILE A 126 1.19 3.39 11.10
N GLY A 127 1.91 4.45 10.77
CA GLY A 127 1.66 5.28 9.59
C GLY A 127 2.18 4.61 8.32
N SER A 128 1.57 4.95 7.19
CA SER A 128 1.99 4.48 5.89
C SER A 128 1.77 5.49 4.79
N VAL A 129 2.54 5.37 3.71
CA VAL A 129 2.37 6.15 2.48
C VAL A 129 2.91 5.39 1.28
N PRO A 130 2.22 5.40 0.11
CA PRO A 130 2.76 4.86 -1.11
C PRO A 130 3.73 5.85 -1.78
N ALA A 131 4.82 5.33 -2.33
CA ALA A 131 5.66 5.98 -3.34
C ALA A 131 5.39 5.34 -4.69
N THR A 132 5.15 6.14 -5.72
CA THR A 132 5.16 5.69 -7.11
C THR A 132 6.60 5.62 -7.58
N VAL A 133 6.96 4.54 -8.24
CA VAL A 133 8.27 4.35 -8.86
C VAL A 133 8.25 4.99 -10.25
N TYR A 134 9.18 5.89 -10.49
CA TYR A 134 9.42 6.53 -11.80
C TYR A 134 10.72 6.02 -12.41
N GLU A 135 11.73 5.81 -11.58
CA GLU A 135 13.05 5.30 -11.99
C GLU A 135 13.06 3.76 -11.85
N HIS A 136 12.37 3.08 -12.77
CA HIS A 136 12.16 1.62 -12.71
C HIS A 136 13.46 0.82 -12.78
N ASP A 137 14.45 1.28 -13.56
CA ASP A 137 15.75 0.60 -13.68
C ASP A 137 16.52 0.70 -12.37
N LEU A 138 16.53 1.88 -11.73
CA LEU A 138 17.12 2.06 -10.42
C LEU A 138 16.41 1.19 -9.36
N ALA A 139 15.08 1.15 -9.36
CA ALA A 139 14.33 0.32 -8.43
C ALA A 139 14.66 -1.17 -8.62
N ARG A 140 14.80 -1.63 -9.88
CA ARG A 140 15.18 -3.01 -10.17
C ARG A 140 16.59 -3.32 -9.67
N GLU A 141 17.54 -2.43 -9.90
CA GLU A 141 18.92 -2.57 -9.43
C GLU A 141 18.96 -2.68 -7.89
N LEU A 142 18.28 -1.79 -7.19
CA LEU A 142 18.26 -1.75 -5.73
C LEU A 142 17.51 -2.92 -5.07
N LEU A 143 16.48 -3.44 -5.72
CA LEU A 143 15.59 -4.47 -5.17
C LEU A 143 15.90 -5.88 -5.71
N GLY A 144 16.60 -6.00 -6.83
CA GLY A 144 17.06 -7.27 -7.40
C GLY A 144 15.95 -8.16 -7.97
N TYR A 145 14.80 -7.60 -8.36
CA TYR A 145 13.74 -8.42 -8.99
C TYR A 145 14.02 -8.68 -10.47
N PRO A 146 13.55 -9.85 -11.02
CA PRO A 146 13.81 -10.25 -12.42
C PRO A 146 13.23 -9.29 -13.45
N ASP A 147 13.73 -9.38 -14.69
CA ASP A 147 13.34 -8.49 -15.80
C ASP A 147 11.87 -8.64 -16.23
N ASP A 148 11.28 -9.80 -16.01
CA ASP A 148 9.85 -10.09 -16.27
C ASP A 148 8.92 -9.62 -15.14
N GLN A 149 9.49 -9.00 -14.10
CA GLN A 149 8.76 -8.45 -12.97
C GLN A 149 8.77 -6.92 -13.00
N HIS A 150 7.81 -6.34 -12.30
CA HIS A 150 7.60 -4.91 -12.24
C HIS A 150 7.25 -4.45 -10.82
N CYS A 151 7.78 -3.30 -10.43
CA CYS A 151 7.43 -2.62 -9.19
C CYS A 151 6.92 -1.22 -9.52
N GLU A 152 5.62 -0.99 -9.37
CA GLU A 152 5.01 0.32 -9.57
C GLU A 152 4.93 1.12 -8.27
N TYR A 153 4.78 0.43 -7.14
CA TYR A 153 4.60 1.07 -5.83
C TYR A 153 5.45 0.45 -4.75
N ILE A 154 5.97 1.32 -3.88
CA ILE A 154 6.64 0.95 -2.64
C ILE A 154 5.89 1.61 -1.49
N LEU A 155 5.47 0.83 -0.49
CA LEU A 155 4.81 1.34 0.71
C LEU A 155 5.84 1.59 1.81
N SER A 156 5.89 2.82 2.33
CA SER A 156 6.62 3.14 3.57
C SER A 156 5.76 2.81 4.77
N PHE A 157 6.38 2.29 5.82
CA PHE A 157 5.78 2.05 7.13
C PHE A 157 6.69 2.56 8.24
N GLY A 158 6.10 3.14 9.28
CA GLY A 158 6.81 3.61 10.46
C GLY A 158 5.84 4.15 11.52
N TYR A 159 6.27 4.19 12.77
CA TYR A 159 5.50 4.92 13.76
C TYR A 159 5.54 6.40 13.39
N PRO A 160 4.41 7.12 13.42
CA PRO A 160 4.41 8.53 13.07
C PRO A 160 5.25 9.34 14.07
N ALA A 161 5.93 10.39 13.59
CA ALA A 161 6.66 11.33 14.45
C ALA A 161 5.68 12.08 15.38
N ASP A 162 4.50 12.43 14.85
CA ASP A 162 3.35 12.91 15.64
C ASP A 162 2.23 11.85 15.60
N PRO A 163 1.88 11.21 16.73
CA PRO A 163 0.77 10.25 16.78
C PRO A 163 -0.58 10.80 16.29
N GLY A 164 -0.78 12.11 16.35
CA GLY A 164 -1.97 12.79 15.84
C GLY A 164 -2.15 12.65 14.33
N ASP A 165 -1.08 12.38 13.58
CA ASP A 165 -1.13 12.19 12.14
C ASP A 165 -1.97 10.97 11.69
N LEU A 166 -2.13 9.97 12.55
CA LEU A 166 -2.96 8.80 12.26
C LEU A 166 -4.45 9.12 12.18
N THR A 167 -4.89 10.17 12.87
CA THR A 167 -6.32 10.52 13.02
C THR A 167 -6.62 11.96 12.66
N ARG A 168 -5.66 12.66 12.04
CA ARG A 168 -5.86 14.06 11.64
C ARG A 168 -7.07 14.23 10.72
N ALA A 169 -7.70 15.39 10.80
CA ALA A 169 -8.81 15.74 9.92
C ALA A 169 -8.38 15.63 8.43
N PRO A 170 -9.31 15.26 7.52
CA PRO A 170 -9.05 15.32 6.09
C PRO A 170 -8.67 16.76 5.68
N LYS A 171 -7.89 16.87 4.59
CA LYS A 171 -7.63 18.18 3.97
C LYS A 171 -8.94 18.85 3.58
N ALA A 172 -8.92 20.18 3.46
CA ALA A 172 -10.04 20.95 2.97
C ALA A 172 -10.61 20.35 1.67
N GLY A 173 -11.93 20.24 1.58
CA GLY A 173 -12.62 19.55 0.48
C GLY A 173 -12.99 18.09 0.78
N GLY A 174 -12.29 17.42 1.68
CA GLY A 174 -12.64 16.07 2.17
C GLY A 174 -12.86 15.03 1.06
N ARG A 175 -13.90 14.25 1.20
CA ARG A 175 -14.42 13.34 0.16
C ARG A 175 -15.58 14.02 -0.57
N ARG A 176 -15.71 13.75 -1.85
CA ARG A 176 -16.90 14.14 -2.61
C ARG A 176 -18.13 13.47 -2.03
N ASP A 177 -19.29 14.10 -2.22
CA ASP A 177 -20.54 13.50 -1.78
C ASP A 177 -20.81 12.18 -2.50
N LEU A 178 -21.43 11.24 -1.78
CA LEU A 178 -21.70 9.90 -2.31
C LEU A 178 -22.56 9.96 -3.59
N GLU A 179 -23.52 10.87 -3.62
CA GLU A 179 -24.42 11.08 -4.75
C GLU A 179 -23.72 11.51 -6.04
N GLU A 180 -22.54 12.14 -5.93
CA GLU A 180 -21.73 12.48 -7.10
C GLU A 180 -21.03 11.26 -7.71
N MET A 181 -20.83 10.20 -6.96
CA MET A 181 -20.06 9.02 -7.34
C MET A 181 -20.94 7.81 -7.67
N VAL A 182 -22.18 7.80 -7.18
CA VAL A 182 -23.06 6.64 -7.34
C VAL A 182 -24.07 6.90 -8.46
N ARG A 183 -24.25 5.91 -9.30
CA ARG A 183 -25.34 5.84 -10.28
C ARG A 183 -26.03 4.50 -10.11
N TYR A 184 -27.36 4.48 -10.21
CA TYR A 184 -28.15 3.27 -10.10
C TYR A 184 -28.56 2.80 -11.51
N GLU A 185 -28.36 1.52 -11.76
CA GLU A 185 -28.65 0.74 -12.96
C GLU A 185 -27.90 1.22 -14.21
N ARG A 186 -27.70 2.52 -14.40
CA ARG A 186 -27.02 3.10 -15.58
C ARG A 186 -26.33 4.42 -15.24
N TRP A 187 -25.45 4.84 -16.13
CA TRP A 187 -24.72 6.13 -16.03
C TRP A 187 -25.66 7.31 -16.07
#